data_8996c64db83d83e54abc6f3bae7ff3d7
#
_entry.id   8996c64db83d83e54abc6f3bae7ff3d7
#
_cell.length_a   1.000
_cell.length_b   1.000
_cell.length_c   1.000
_cell.angle_alpha   90.00
_cell.angle_beta   90.00
_cell.angle_gamma   90.00
#
_symmetry.space_group_name_H-M   'P 1'
#
loop_
_entity.id
_entity.type
_entity.pdbx_description
1 polymer ?
#
loop_
_entity_poly.entity_id
_entity_poly.type
_entity_poly.pdbx_seq_one_letter_code
_entity_poly.pdbx_strand_id
1 'polypeptide(L)'
;MKKAHYTWPLMLLAMILLSGCIFAPRDPAPPTGVPIPYLTPSEPIKVWENLQLSLNYSDSFGWEDNLHPEFTYIPDSEAESSYPGAFVDWDYEKEMNFITNFYSSGVTNLAKMRDDDFVVQPPAGTEVRWEGVIYYLKVTNASDGSETRYRASAIITFRFEGNSWYVYRWEDQVGESDPDSGNILPTMGVLRGTFGSN
;
A
#
# COMPACT_ATOMS: atom_id res chain seq x y z
N MET A 1 59.06 -22.57 -47.53
CA MET A 1 58.42 -21.22 -47.33
C MET A 1 57.17 -21.34 -46.50
N LYS A 2 57.23 -20.99 -45.22
CA LYS A 2 56.11 -21.13 -44.25
C LYS A 2 55.51 -19.73 -43.99
N LYS A 3 54.34 -19.43 -44.54
CA LYS A 3 53.50 -18.22 -44.22
C LYS A 3 52.08 -18.64 -43.97
N ALA A 4 51.74 -19.05 -42.75
CA ALA A 4 50.37 -19.28 -42.36
C ALA A 4 50.23 -19.41 -40.86
N HIS A 5 50.50 -18.36 -40.05
CA HIS A 5 50.21 -18.41 -38.62
C HIS A 5 49.74 -17.09 -37.98
N TYR A 6 49.36 -16.06 -38.74
CA TYR A 6 48.96 -14.77 -38.16
C TYR A 6 47.44 -14.42 -38.30
N THR A 7 46.66 -15.29 -38.92
CA THR A 7 45.23 -15.00 -39.13
C THR A 7 44.32 -15.35 -37.93
N TRP A 8 44.74 -16.31 -37.10
CA TRP A 8 43.91 -16.75 -35.96
C TRP A 8 43.83 -15.74 -34.82
N PRO A 9 44.91 -15.10 -34.33
CA PRO A 9 44.79 -14.10 -33.26
C PRO A 9 44.00 -12.86 -33.69
N LEU A 10 44.03 -12.48 -34.98
CA LEU A 10 43.21 -11.36 -35.49
C LEU A 10 41.72 -11.68 -35.51
N MET A 11 41.35 -12.93 -35.79
CA MET A 11 39.96 -13.39 -35.78
C MET A 11 39.39 -13.45 -34.35
N LEU A 12 40.22 -13.85 -33.37
CA LEU A 12 39.86 -13.88 -31.96
C LEU A 12 39.66 -12.47 -31.39
N LEU A 13 40.48 -11.51 -31.78
CA LEU A 13 40.36 -10.11 -31.38
C LEU A 13 39.10 -9.46 -31.97
N ALA A 14 38.75 -9.79 -33.21
CA ALA A 14 37.53 -9.30 -33.84
C ALA A 14 36.25 -9.84 -33.18
N MET A 15 36.27 -11.11 -32.71
CA MET A 15 35.11 -11.69 -31.94
C MET A 15 34.90 -11.02 -30.58
N ILE A 16 35.99 -10.63 -29.90
CA ILE A 16 35.91 -9.95 -28.59
C ILE A 16 35.32 -8.52 -28.75
N LEU A 17 35.64 -7.83 -29.85
CA LEU A 17 35.17 -6.49 -30.12
C LEU A 17 33.66 -6.46 -30.53
N LEU A 18 33.15 -7.56 -31.09
CA LEU A 18 31.71 -7.67 -31.46
C LEU A 18 30.81 -8.05 -30.29
N SER A 19 31.35 -8.62 -29.20
CA SER A 19 30.56 -8.98 -28.03
C SER A 19 30.23 -7.79 -27.11
N GLY A 20 30.88 -6.63 -27.27
CA GLY A 20 30.62 -5.44 -26.46
C GLY A 20 29.27 -4.75 -26.69
N CYS A 21 28.60 -5.02 -27.83
CA CYS A 21 27.33 -4.40 -28.15
C CYS A 21 26.10 -5.15 -27.62
N ILE A 22 26.27 -6.37 -27.06
CA ILE A 22 25.12 -7.20 -26.61
C ILE A 22 24.68 -6.83 -25.18
N PHE A 23 25.53 -6.14 -24.44
CA PHE A 23 25.28 -5.73 -23.06
C PHE A 23 25.13 -4.20 -22.88
N ALA A 24 24.71 -3.48 -23.90
CA ALA A 24 24.33 -2.10 -23.69
C ALA A 24 23.16 -2.07 -22.67
N PRO A 25 23.29 -1.39 -21.51
CA PRO A 25 22.18 -1.25 -20.59
C PRO A 25 21.01 -0.65 -21.35
N ARG A 26 19.86 -1.33 -21.34
CA ARG A 26 18.65 -0.75 -21.91
C ARG A 26 18.29 0.45 -21.04
N ASP A 27 18.16 1.62 -21.62
CA ASP A 27 17.60 2.76 -20.91
C ASP A 27 16.26 2.33 -20.28
N PRO A 28 16.01 2.62 -18.99
CA PRO A 28 14.73 2.32 -18.38
C PRO A 28 13.65 3.00 -19.21
N ALA A 29 12.60 2.25 -19.54
CA ALA A 29 11.45 2.84 -20.24
C ALA A 29 10.93 4.01 -19.39
N PRO A 30 10.63 5.17 -20.00
CA PRO A 30 10.06 6.28 -19.25
C PRO A 30 8.76 5.81 -18.57
N PRO A 31 8.46 6.26 -17.34
CA PRO A 31 7.24 5.90 -16.65
C PRO A 31 6.04 6.27 -17.53
N THR A 32 5.19 5.28 -17.83
CA THR A 32 4.03 5.43 -18.74
C THR A 32 2.77 5.93 -18.05
N GLY A 33 2.83 6.21 -16.73
CA GLY A 33 1.69 6.67 -15.94
C GLY A 33 1.75 8.17 -15.60
N VAL A 34 0.58 8.76 -15.38
CA VAL A 34 0.50 10.07 -14.73
C VAL A 34 1.02 9.90 -13.31
N PRO A 35 1.97 10.73 -12.83
CA PRO A 35 2.47 10.63 -11.47
C PRO A 35 1.32 10.77 -10.46
N ILE A 36 1.26 9.89 -9.47
CA ILE A 36 0.30 10.01 -8.39
C ILE A 36 0.67 11.25 -7.57
N PRO A 37 -0.27 12.17 -7.29
CA PRO A 37 0.05 13.45 -6.66
C PRO A 37 0.16 13.31 -5.13
N TYR A 38 1.10 12.47 -4.65
CA TYR A 38 1.35 12.32 -3.23
C TYR A 38 1.79 13.61 -2.57
N LEU A 39 1.28 13.85 -1.36
CA LEU A 39 1.61 15.00 -0.55
C LEU A 39 2.87 14.73 0.29
N THR A 40 3.68 15.76 0.52
CA THR A 40 4.77 15.65 1.51
C THR A 40 4.16 15.40 2.89
N PRO A 41 4.54 14.33 3.63
CA PRO A 41 3.92 13.93 4.89
C PRO A 41 4.35 14.83 6.07
N SER A 42 4.18 16.14 5.92
CA SER A 42 4.53 17.16 6.93
C SER A 42 3.47 17.33 8.03
N GLU A 43 2.31 16.70 7.87
CA GLU A 43 1.18 16.72 8.79
C GLU A 43 0.45 15.37 8.74
N PRO A 44 -0.17 14.91 9.86
CA PRO A 44 -0.92 13.63 9.88
C PRO A 44 -1.99 13.53 8.81
N ILE A 45 -2.68 14.62 8.51
CA ILE A 45 -3.73 14.62 7.48
C ILE A 45 -3.19 14.30 6.10
N LYS A 46 -1.98 14.75 5.77
CA LYS A 46 -1.36 14.47 4.46
C LYS A 46 -0.96 12.99 4.31
N VAL A 47 -0.50 12.38 5.41
CA VAL A 47 -0.25 10.93 5.47
C VAL A 47 -1.55 10.16 5.20
N TRP A 48 -2.63 10.56 5.84
CA TRP A 48 -3.94 9.94 5.69
C TRP A 48 -4.52 10.08 4.28
N GLU A 49 -4.35 11.26 3.67
CA GLU A 49 -4.73 11.51 2.28
C GLU A 49 -3.85 10.71 1.29
N ASN A 50 -2.56 10.53 1.59
CA ASN A 50 -1.68 9.66 0.79
C ASN A 50 -2.12 8.20 0.83
N LEU A 51 -2.53 7.66 1.99
CA LEU A 51 -3.11 6.31 2.07
C LEU A 51 -4.38 6.18 1.23
N GLN A 52 -5.24 7.20 1.20
CA GLN A 52 -6.39 7.23 0.32
C GLN A 52 -5.98 7.19 -1.17
N LEU A 53 -4.96 7.95 -1.56
CA LEU A 53 -4.43 7.91 -2.91
C LEU A 53 -3.86 6.54 -3.25
N SER A 54 -3.06 5.94 -2.34
CA SER A 54 -2.53 4.59 -2.52
C SER A 54 -3.64 3.55 -2.77
N LEU A 55 -4.72 3.57 -2.00
CA LEU A 55 -5.87 2.70 -2.22
C LEU A 55 -6.52 2.95 -3.59
N ASN A 56 -6.76 4.21 -3.95
CA ASN A 56 -7.45 4.56 -5.20
C ASN A 56 -6.62 4.24 -6.45
N TYR A 57 -5.30 4.24 -6.35
CA TYR A 57 -4.39 3.93 -7.46
C TYR A 57 -3.79 2.52 -7.38
N SER A 58 -4.12 1.73 -6.35
CA SER A 58 -3.56 0.40 -6.08
C SER A 58 -2.02 0.41 -6.07
N ASP A 59 -1.44 1.41 -5.39
CA ASP A 59 0.00 1.62 -5.31
C ASP A 59 0.55 1.23 -3.94
N SER A 60 1.21 0.08 -3.86
CA SER A 60 1.77 -0.45 -2.61
C SER A 60 2.94 0.41 -2.07
N PHE A 61 3.70 1.07 -2.94
CA PHE A 61 4.78 1.97 -2.51
C PHE A 61 4.21 3.20 -1.79
N GLY A 62 3.11 3.77 -2.31
CA GLY A 62 2.43 4.86 -1.62
C GLY A 62 1.82 4.46 -0.28
N TRP A 63 1.43 3.19 -0.11
CA TRP A 63 1.03 2.66 1.19
C TRP A 63 2.23 2.55 2.13
N GLU A 64 3.30 1.91 1.66
CA GLU A 64 4.56 1.71 2.38
C GLU A 64 5.16 3.01 2.91
N ASP A 65 5.31 4.01 2.07
CA ASP A 65 5.93 5.31 2.39
C ASP A 65 5.21 6.09 3.51
N ASN A 66 3.96 5.72 3.81
CA ASN A 66 3.13 6.38 4.82
C ASN A 66 2.96 5.58 6.11
N LEU A 67 3.55 4.38 6.21
CA LEU A 67 3.56 3.57 7.42
C LEU A 67 4.88 3.70 8.19
N HIS A 68 4.78 3.73 9.53
CA HIS A 68 5.96 3.68 10.39
C HIS A 68 6.57 2.27 10.37
N PRO A 69 7.91 2.09 10.43
CA PRO A 69 8.52 0.75 10.49
C PRO A 69 8.06 -0.11 11.69
N GLU A 70 7.64 0.54 12.79
CA GLU A 70 7.04 -0.13 13.98
C GLU A 70 5.50 -0.11 13.91
N PHE A 71 4.91 -0.09 12.72
CA PHE A 71 3.45 -0.10 12.56
C PHE A 71 2.83 -1.31 13.24
N THR A 72 1.65 -1.10 13.87
CA THR A 72 0.83 -2.15 14.44
C THR A 72 -0.63 -2.00 14.05
N TYR A 73 -1.30 -3.11 13.82
CA TYR A 73 -2.73 -3.14 13.56
C TYR A 73 -3.48 -3.95 14.62
N ILE A 74 -4.65 -3.48 15.00
CA ILE A 74 -5.58 -4.18 15.90
C ILE A 74 -6.92 -4.33 15.19
N PRO A 75 -7.42 -5.56 14.98
CA PRO A 75 -8.71 -5.82 14.37
C PRO A 75 -9.86 -5.47 15.31
N ASP A 76 -11.04 -5.28 14.75
CA ASP A 76 -12.28 -5.36 15.50
C ASP A 76 -12.65 -6.82 15.83
N SER A 77 -13.62 -7.01 16.70
CA SER A 77 -14.01 -8.35 17.19
C SER A 77 -14.63 -9.23 16.10
N GLU A 78 -15.27 -8.67 15.09
CA GLU A 78 -15.84 -9.44 13.98
C GLU A 78 -14.73 -10.02 13.09
N ALA A 79 -13.75 -9.20 12.72
CA ALA A 79 -12.59 -9.66 11.96
C ALA A 79 -11.79 -10.71 12.73
N GLU A 80 -11.52 -10.50 14.03
CA GLU A 80 -10.81 -11.45 14.87
C GLU A 80 -11.54 -12.81 14.96
N SER A 81 -12.88 -12.77 15.07
CA SER A 81 -13.70 -13.98 15.12
C SER A 81 -13.76 -14.71 13.78
N SER A 82 -13.75 -13.96 12.67
CA SER A 82 -13.82 -14.52 11.31
C SER A 82 -12.50 -15.13 10.85
N TYR A 83 -11.38 -14.62 11.36
CA TYR A 83 -10.02 -15.05 11.00
C TYR A 83 -9.18 -15.34 12.25
N PRO A 84 -9.49 -16.40 13.01
CA PRO A 84 -8.83 -16.70 14.29
C PRO A 84 -7.32 -16.87 14.12
N GLY A 85 -6.54 -16.09 14.86
CA GLY A 85 -5.08 -16.14 14.87
C GLY A 85 -4.39 -15.40 13.72
N ALA A 86 -5.11 -14.87 12.73
CA ALA A 86 -4.52 -14.11 11.64
C ALA A 86 -3.84 -12.80 12.10
N PHE A 87 -4.40 -12.19 13.13
CA PHE A 87 -4.00 -10.87 13.60
C PHE A 87 -2.98 -10.88 14.75
N VAL A 88 -2.51 -12.06 15.17
CA VAL A 88 -1.48 -12.16 16.23
C VAL A 88 -0.23 -11.41 15.75
N ASP A 89 0.22 -10.43 16.54
CA ASP A 89 1.40 -9.59 16.24
C ASP A 89 1.38 -9.03 14.81
N TRP A 90 0.23 -8.41 14.41
CA TRP A 90 0.14 -7.76 13.10
C TRP A 90 0.99 -6.50 13.06
N ASP A 91 2.09 -6.60 12.36
CA ASP A 91 3.13 -5.61 12.21
C ASP A 91 3.21 -5.03 10.78
N TYR A 92 4.25 -4.25 10.53
CA TYR A 92 4.57 -3.66 9.23
C TYR A 92 4.72 -4.71 8.12
N GLU A 93 5.40 -5.85 8.37
CA GLU A 93 5.61 -6.89 7.33
C GLU A 93 4.28 -7.53 6.93
N LYS A 94 3.43 -7.84 7.90
CA LYS A 94 2.09 -8.38 7.63
C LYS A 94 1.21 -7.39 6.87
N GLU A 95 1.30 -6.10 7.22
CA GLU A 95 0.56 -5.05 6.51
C GLU A 95 1.03 -4.92 5.06
N MET A 96 2.36 -5.00 4.80
CA MET A 96 2.90 -4.96 3.43
C MET A 96 2.54 -6.21 2.63
N ASN A 97 2.52 -7.38 3.23
CA ASN A 97 2.04 -8.61 2.60
C ASN A 97 0.56 -8.50 2.23
N PHE A 98 -0.27 -8.01 3.17
CA PHE A 98 -1.68 -7.76 2.92
C PHE A 98 -1.89 -6.85 1.70
N ILE A 99 -1.30 -5.65 1.71
CA ILE A 99 -1.55 -4.66 0.65
C ILE A 99 -1.04 -5.14 -0.72
N THR A 100 0.08 -5.85 -0.75
CA THR A 100 0.64 -6.42 -1.97
C THR A 100 -0.28 -7.50 -2.56
N ASN A 101 -0.77 -8.42 -1.73
CA ASN A 101 -1.69 -9.47 -2.13
C ASN A 101 -3.04 -8.87 -2.59
N PHE A 102 -3.54 -7.88 -1.86
CA PHE A 102 -4.78 -7.21 -2.19
C PHE A 102 -4.72 -6.52 -3.55
N TYR A 103 -3.68 -5.72 -3.83
CA TYR A 103 -3.54 -5.06 -5.13
C TYR A 103 -3.25 -6.03 -6.27
N SER A 104 -2.58 -7.15 -5.99
CA SER A 104 -2.32 -8.21 -6.98
C SER A 104 -3.57 -9.03 -7.34
N SER A 105 -4.65 -8.92 -6.57
CA SER A 105 -5.88 -9.70 -6.78
C SER A 105 -6.75 -9.24 -7.96
N GLY A 106 -6.33 -8.19 -8.68
CA GLY A 106 -7.06 -7.68 -9.85
C GLY A 106 -8.32 -6.90 -9.48
N VAL A 107 -8.29 -6.19 -8.37
CA VAL A 107 -9.37 -5.31 -7.92
C VAL A 107 -9.12 -3.85 -8.29
N THR A 108 -10.20 -3.08 -8.39
CA THR A 108 -10.16 -1.62 -8.41
C THR A 108 -10.83 -1.08 -7.15
N ASN A 109 -10.28 0.00 -6.61
CA ASN A 109 -10.69 0.53 -5.32
C ASN A 109 -11.20 1.96 -5.44
N LEU A 110 -12.18 2.30 -4.59
CA LEU A 110 -12.59 3.67 -4.32
C LEU A 110 -12.61 3.85 -2.80
N ALA A 111 -11.67 4.62 -2.30
CA ALA A 111 -11.53 4.89 -0.89
C ALA A 111 -11.91 6.34 -0.56
N LYS A 112 -12.59 6.52 0.57
CA LYS A 112 -12.76 7.77 1.29
C LYS A 112 -12.32 7.50 2.73
N MET A 113 -11.18 8.06 3.11
CA MET A 113 -10.51 7.67 4.35
C MET A 113 -10.99 8.45 5.59
N ARG A 114 -11.94 9.38 5.43
CA ARG A 114 -12.62 10.06 6.52
C ARG A 114 -13.94 10.65 6.05
N ASP A 115 -14.88 10.82 6.97
CA ASP A 115 -16.11 11.59 6.70
C ASP A 115 -15.81 13.11 6.65
N ASP A 116 -16.67 13.86 5.97
CA ASP A 116 -16.45 15.29 5.72
C ASP A 116 -16.53 16.14 6.98
N ASP A 117 -17.23 15.67 7.99
CA ASP A 117 -17.42 16.33 9.30
C ASP A 117 -16.35 15.93 10.34
N PHE A 118 -15.42 15.03 9.98
CA PHE A 118 -14.34 14.66 10.88
C PHE A 118 -13.42 15.85 11.17
N VAL A 119 -13.31 16.20 12.44
CA VAL A 119 -12.46 17.30 12.89
C VAL A 119 -11.02 16.78 13.11
N VAL A 120 -10.13 17.19 12.21
CA VAL A 120 -8.71 16.86 12.30
C VAL A 120 -8.11 17.51 13.55
N GLN A 121 -7.57 16.69 14.46
CA GLN A 121 -6.88 17.20 15.65
C GLN A 121 -5.44 17.57 15.29
N PRO A 122 -4.99 18.78 15.60
CA PRO A 122 -3.60 19.18 15.36
C PRO A 122 -2.66 18.39 16.27
N PRO A 123 -1.45 18.04 15.81
CA PRO A 123 -0.48 17.35 16.63
C PRO A 123 0.01 18.24 17.80
N ALA A 124 0.07 17.65 19.00
CA ALA A 124 0.59 18.29 20.20
C ALA A 124 1.91 17.63 20.65
N GLY A 125 2.86 17.45 19.73
CA GLY A 125 4.14 16.77 19.97
C GLY A 125 4.53 15.86 18.82
N THR A 126 5.22 14.78 19.13
CA THR A 126 5.66 13.79 18.13
C THR A 126 4.65 12.64 17.90
N GLU A 127 3.55 12.64 18.60
CA GLU A 127 2.44 11.70 18.39
C GLU A 127 1.11 12.44 18.42
N VAL A 128 0.17 11.96 17.61
CA VAL A 128 -1.22 12.39 17.67
C VAL A 128 -2.12 11.17 17.46
N ARG A 129 -3.20 11.09 18.23
CA ARG A 129 -4.21 10.05 18.15
C ARG A 129 -5.52 10.66 17.69
N TRP A 130 -6.07 10.14 16.60
CA TRP A 130 -7.40 10.47 16.12
C TRP A 130 -8.36 9.37 16.49
N GLU A 131 -9.50 9.74 17.07
CA GLU A 131 -10.56 8.80 17.46
C GLU A 131 -11.80 9.03 16.60
N GLY A 132 -12.53 7.95 16.32
CA GLY A 132 -13.76 8.01 15.53
C GLY A 132 -13.54 8.40 14.07
N VAL A 133 -12.40 8.05 13.49
CA VAL A 133 -12.16 8.22 12.05
C VAL A 133 -13.03 7.23 11.32
N ILE A 134 -14.01 7.69 10.55
CA ILE A 134 -14.87 6.82 9.74
C ILE A 134 -14.30 6.76 8.33
N TYR A 135 -13.88 5.58 7.91
CA TYR A 135 -13.42 5.34 6.55
C TYR A 135 -14.44 4.52 5.74
N TYR A 136 -14.36 4.65 4.44
CA TYR A 136 -15.15 3.88 3.48
C TYR A 136 -14.23 3.37 2.37
N LEU A 137 -14.39 2.10 2.00
CA LEU A 137 -13.71 1.48 0.87
C LEU A 137 -14.69 0.65 0.06
N LYS A 138 -14.77 0.90 -1.23
CA LYS A 138 -15.46 0.06 -2.20
C LYS A 138 -14.42 -0.68 -3.04
N VAL A 139 -14.52 -1.98 -3.08
CA VAL A 139 -13.67 -2.88 -3.86
C VAL A 139 -14.49 -3.49 -4.98
N THR A 140 -14.05 -3.34 -6.21
CA THR A 140 -14.69 -3.92 -7.39
C THR A 140 -13.77 -4.97 -8.01
N ASN A 141 -14.25 -6.19 -8.15
CA ASN A 141 -13.51 -7.27 -8.78
C ASN A 141 -13.52 -7.07 -10.30
N ALA A 142 -12.34 -7.02 -10.93
CA ALA A 142 -12.22 -6.78 -12.37
C ALA A 142 -12.72 -7.95 -13.23
N SER A 143 -12.81 -9.18 -12.68
CA SER A 143 -13.19 -10.36 -13.43
C SER A 143 -14.71 -10.48 -13.67
N ASP A 144 -15.53 -10.08 -12.69
CA ASP A 144 -16.99 -10.24 -12.72
C ASP A 144 -17.77 -8.96 -12.38
N GLY A 145 -17.07 -7.87 -12.02
CA GLY A 145 -17.67 -6.60 -11.66
C GLY A 145 -18.38 -6.61 -10.29
N SER A 146 -18.22 -7.66 -9.49
CA SER A 146 -18.81 -7.72 -8.15
C SER A 146 -18.21 -6.64 -7.24
N GLU A 147 -19.06 -6.04 -6.40
CA GLU A 147 -18.65 -4.98 -5.47
C GLU A 147 -18.75 -5.47 -4.02
N THR A 148 -17.71 -5.22 -3.25
CA THR A 148 -17.72 -5.37 -1.79
C THR A 148 -17.40 -4.02 -1.16
N ARG A 149 -18.13 -3.69 -0.08
CA ARG A 149 -18.02 -2.41 0.61
C ARG A 149 -17.58 -2.63 2.05
N TYR A 150 -16.71 -1.76 2.53
CA TYR A 150 -16.19 -1.71 3.89
C TYR A 150 -16.43 -0.31 4.43
N ARG A 151 -16.93 -0.19 5.63
CA ARG A 151 -17.09 1.09 6.34
C ARG A 151 -17.01 0.84 7.83
N ALA A 152 -16.12 1.57 8.49
CA ALA A 152 -15.94 1.38 9.91
C ALA A 152 -15.39 2.63 10.58
N SER A 153 -15.56 2.72 11.89
CA SER A 153 -14.81 3.65 12.73
C SER A 153 -13.48 3.04 13.16
N ALA A 154 -12.46 3.88 13.25
CA ALA A 154 -11.13 3.50 13.67
C ALA A 154 -10.49 4.53 14.60
N ILE A 155 -9.48 4.07 15.35
CA ILE A 155 -8.55 4.93 16.06
C ILE A 155 -7.21 4.84 15.34
N ILE A 156 -6.67 6.00 14.95
CA ILE A 156 -5.43 6.09 14.20
C ILE A 156 -4.41 6.88 15.02
N THR A 157 -3.26 6.29 15.28
CA THR A 157 -2.13 6.98 15.91
C THR A 157 -1.07 7.27 14.86
N PHE A 158 -0.67 8.53 14.79
CA PHE A 158 0.43 8.98 13.94
C PHE A 158 1.66 9.30 14.80
N ARG A 159 2.84 9.06 14.23
CA ARG A 159 4.13 9.39 14.84
C ARG A 159 4.97 10.23 13.89
N PHE A 160 5.67 11.23 14.46
CA PHE A 160 6.61 12.08 13.72
C PHE A 160 8.03 11.58 13.92
N GLU A 161 8.71 11.24 12.83
CA GLU A 161 10.10 10.81 12.82
C GLU A 161 10.81 11.28 11.54
N GLY A 162 12.08 11.65 11.61
CA GLY A 162 12.89 12.00 10.43
C GLY A 162 12.34 13.16 9.58
N ASN A 163 11.58 14.10 10.14
CA ASN A 163 10.87 15.21 9.48
C ASN A 163 9.59 14.82 8.74
N SER A 164 9.07 13.62 8.95
CA SER A 164 7.81 13.14 8.35
C SER A 164 6.90 12.54 9.40
N TRP A 165 5.60 12.60 9.13
CA TRP A 165 4.59 11.87 9.88
C TRP A 165 4.34 10.51 9.21
N TYR A 166 3.97 9.51 10.02
CA TYR A 166 3.63 8.15 9.59
C TYR A 166 2.44 7.63 10.38
N VAL A 167 1.64 6.72 9.82
CA VAL A 167 0.72 5.92 10.61
C VAL A 167 1.53 4.92 11.42
N TYR A 168 1.44 5.03 12.73
CA TYR A 168 2.13 4.17 13.68
C TYR A 168 1.25 3.02 14.17
N ARG A 169 -0.06 3.29 14.36
CA ARG A 169 -1.02 2.31 14.83
C ARG A 169 -2.40 2.56 14.23
N TRP A 170 -3.05 1.49 13.84
CA TRP A 170 -4.43 1.46 13.36
C TRP A 170 -5.24 0.47 14.17
N GLU A 171 -6.34 0.92 14.79
CA GLU A 171 -7.25 0.10 15.58
C GLU A 171 -8.65 0.20 14.97
N ASP A 172 -9.13 -0.83 14.28
CA ASP A 172 -10.52 -0.90 13.86
C ASP A 172 -11.42 -1.07 15.09
N GLN A 173 -12.53 -0.35 15.13
CA GLN A 173 -13.42 -0.37 16.28
C GLN A 173 -14.69 -1.19 15.99
N VAL A 174 -15.47 -0.76 15.02
CA VAL A 174 -16.74 -1.39 14.67
C VAL A 174 -17.13 -1.02 13.24
N GLY A 175 -17.83 -1.93 12.59
CA GLY A 175 -18.47 -1.64 11.30
C GLY A 175 -19.54 -0.58 11.41
N GLU A 176 -19.68 0.24 10.38
CA GLU A 176 -20.61 1.37 10.33
C GLU A 176 -21.71 1.14 9.28
N SER A 177 -22.83 1.83 9.46
CA SER A 177 -23.96 1.72 8.53
C SER A 177 -23.62 2.24 7.15
N ASP A 178 -23.95 1.46 6.12
CA ASP A 178 -23.93 1.90 4.73
C ASP A 178 -24.97 3.02 4.53
N PRO A 179 -24.59 4.19 4.05
CA PRO A 179 -25.53 5.28 3.81
C PRO A 179 -26.64 4.93 2.81
N ASP A 180 -26.38 4.01 1.87
CA ASP A 180 -27.31 3.65 0.81
C ASP A 180 -28.32 2.58 1.24
N SER A 181 -27.88 1.57 2.02
CA SER A 181 -28.72 0.42 2.40
C SER A 181 -29.12 0.39 3.88
N GLY A 182 -28.40 1.11 4.74
CA GLY A 182 -28.57 1.08 6.19
C GLY A 182 -27.99 -0.17 6.87
N ASN A 183 -27.43 -1.12 6.11
CA ASN A 183 -26.79 -2.32 6.66
C ASN A 183 -25.44 -1.97 7.28
N ILE A 184 -25.08 -2.68 8.34
CA ILE A 184 -23.71 -2.56 8.89
C ILE A 184 -22.73 -3.20 7.90
N LEU A 185 -21.71 -2.45 7.53
CA LEU A 185 -20.63 -2.91 6.67
C LEU A 185 -19.45 -3.42 7.51
N PRO A 186 -18.68 -4.41 7.02
CA PRO A 186 -17.50 -4.90 7.70
C PRO A 186 -16.38 -3.85 7.73
N THR A 187 -15.42 -4.06 8.64
CA THR A 187 -14.19 -3.29 8.73
C THR A 187 -13.16 -3.73 7.68
N MET A 188 -12.12 -2.95 7.47
CA MET A 188 -10.94 -3.40 6.69
C MET A 188 -10.18 -4.56 7.38
N GLY A 189 -10.49 -4.88 8.63
CA GLY A 189 -10.01 -6.09 9.28
C GLY A 189 -10.43 -7.36 8.54
N VAL A 190 -11.68 -7.42 8.07
CA VAL A 190 -12.14 -8.54 7.24
C VAL A 190 -11.34 -8.64 5.94
N LEU A 191 -11.02 -7.51 5.31
CA LEU A 191 -10.18 -7.46 4.11
C LEU A 191 -8.74 -7.92 4.41
N ARG A 192 -8.14 -7.44 5.52
CA ARG A 192 -6.82 -7.85 5.99
C ARG A 192 -6.77 -9.36 6.27
N GLY A 193 -7.77 -9.89 6.96
CA GLY A 193 -7.88 -11.33 7.21
C GLY A 193 -7.95 -12.16 5.94
N THR A 194 -8.60 -11.66 4.89
CA THR A 194 -8.72 -12.33 3.60
C THR A 194 -7.39 -12.39 2.83
N PHE A 195 -6.63 -11.31 2.80
CA PHE A 195 -5.43 -11.17 1.96
C PHE A 195 -4.10 -11.26 2.73
N GLY A 196 -4.12 -11.15 4.04
CA GLY A 196 -2.92 -11.19 4.88
C GLY A 196 -2.59 -12.57 5.45
N SER A 197 -3.47 -13.58 5.28
CA SER A 197 -3.34 -14.92 5.88
C SER A 197 -2.57 -15.93 5.01
N ASN A 198 -1.92 -15.49 3.96
CA ASN A 198 -1.19 -16.36 3.01
C ASN A 198 0.32 -16.32 3.23
#